data_b58bd166846b5a00fc939b1c019ee1fc
#
_entry.id   b58bd166846b5a00fc939b1c019ee1fc
#
_cell.length_a   1.000
_cell.length_b   1.000
_cell.length_c   1.000
_cell.angle_alpha   90.00
_cell.angle_beta   90.00
_cell.angle_gamma   90.00
#
_symmetry.space_group_name_H-M   'P 1'
#
loop_
_entity.id
_entity.type
_entity.pdbx_description
1 polymer ?
#
loop_
_entity_poly.entity_id
_entity_poly.type
_entity_poly.pdbx_seq_one_letter_code
_entity_poly.pdbx_strand_id
1 'polypeptide(L)'
;MPNMIAMSFEGVLAPSFELRSLASGHLPDGWGVGFYAGQEPSVTVFKEHAPSAGSTRSELIKAWEHLASSTFLMHIRRARWGNISDANTQPFVRTWGGRDWMFAHAGSLDTVPAIVGPALFEPVGSTDSELVFCILMNFISQRGWRSLADVDIDAMLELLRDMDGYGSFSVVLCDGRDMLAYTDAQGESPLYAWERRPPYNSLTFGDADLKVDLFKRGITSRNGLVLSSDLLEQDGPPASWQQLPAGELLIARQGIVRLRTGSQQLAPQLYTYTAPVPPGGVEPKTFRVRHTSVYKYKKPVERSDHLLRLTPIEDALQRLNSHSIHVSVDGRSRDFEDVFGNRCRRLLIETPFSEMRIVSESIVEVRDTDPFHYRPLRARTRIPLVWMPWQRHMLAPYMLPPELPESQLSTLTDYAMNFVERNSYDLVQTLLDMNLTIFKEYTYKQGSTTLATTAFETYIDRRGVCQDFSNLLIAMARLLGVPARYATGYIYTGPKAANQVQSEASHAWVQCYLPELGWKGFDPTNGLVTQTDHIRVAVGRNYVDATPTGGTIYVGGKGETLEVDVLVEPIG
;
A
#
# COMPACT_ATOMS: atom_id res chain seq x y z
N MET A 1 -18.34 -19.17 -20.39
CA MET A 1 -17.25 -18.29 -20.86
C MET A 1 -17.68 -16.86 -20.66
N PRO A 2 -16.97 -16.07 -19.87
CA PRO A 2 -17.31 -14.68 -19.64
C PRO A 2 -17.21 -13.88 -20.94
N ASN A 3 -18.18 -12.98 -21.13
CA ASN A 3 -18.11 -12.06 -22.25
C ASN A 3 -17.08 -10.93 -21.98
N MET A 4 -16.90 -10.58 -20.72
CA MET A 4 -16.03 -9.49 -20.29
C MET A 4 -15.27 -9.85 -19.03
N ILE A 5 -13.96 -9.54 -19.02
CA ILE A 5 -13.10 -9.59 -17.83
C ILE A 5 -12.31 -8.28 -17.77
N ALA A 6 -12.35 -7.63 -16.62
CA ALA A 6 -11.52 -6.45 -16.34
C ALA A 6 -10.64 -6.72 -15.12
N MET A 7 -9.41 -6.25 -15.16
CA MET A 7 -8.44 -6.48 -14.08
C MET A 7 -7.72 -5.17 -13.76
N SER A 8 -7.61 -4.89 -12.47
CA SER A 8 -6.82 -3.77 -11.92
C SER A 8 -5.92 -4.28 -10.82
N PHE A 9 -4.63 -3.93 -10.85
CA PHE A 9 -3.64 -4.39 -9.88
C PHE A 9 -2.82 -3.23 -9.31
N GLU A 10 -2.35 -3.41 -8.09
CA GLU A 10 -1.36 -2.54 -7.47
C GLU A 10 0.00 -2.78 -8.13
N GLY A 11 0.33 -1.94 -9.13
CA GLY A 11 1.52 -2.03 -9.95
C GLY A 11 1.38 -2.99 -11.15
N VAL A 12 2.45 -3.02 -11.91
CA VAL A 12 2.48 -3.72 -13.20
C VAL A 12 2.61 -5.23 -13.01
N LEU A 13 1.73 -5.99 -13.64
CA LEU A 13 1.79 -7.46 -13.76
C LEU A 13 1.88 -7.86 -15.22
N ALA A 14 2.41 -9.05 -15.48
CA ALA A 14 2.45 -9.66 -16.80
C ALA A 14 1.72 -11.01 -16.77
N PRO A 15 0.39 -11.01 -16.93
CA PRO A 15 -0.40 -12.23 -16.92
C PRO A 15 -0.08 -13.11 -18.14
N SER A 16 -0.23 -14.43 -17.98
CA SER A 16 -0.33 -15.32 -19.13
C SER A 16 -1.80 -15.67 -19.39
N PHE A 17 -2.17 -15.60 -20.65
CA PHE A 17 -3.52 -15.94 -21.10
C PHE A 17 -3.47 -17.24 -21.90
N GLU A 18 -4.24 -18.25 -21.49
CA GLU A 18 -4.49 -19.45 -22.27
C GLU A 18 -5.94 -19.38 -22.80
N LEU A 19 -6.09 -19.01 -24.07
CA LEU A 19 -7.35 -19.13 -24.80
C LEU A 19 -7.41 -20.54 -25.38
N ARG A 20 -8.22 -21.41 -24.77
CA ARG A 20 -8.39 -22.78 -25.20
C ARG A 20 -9.42 -22.85 -26.33
N SER A 21 -9.30 -23.85 -27.21
CA SER A 21 -10.33 -24.05 -28.23
C SER A 21 -11.60 -24.61 -27.56
N LEU A 22 -12.71 -23.95 -27.83
CA LEU A 22 -14.00 -24.25 -27.27
C LEU A 22 -14.42 -25.71 -27.50
N ALA A 23 -14.54 -26.48 -26.43
CA ALA A 23 -15.10 -27.82 -26.45
C ALA A 23 -16.65 -27.81 -26.66
N SER A 24 -17.30 -26.67 -26.54
CA SER A 24 -18.74 -26.52 -26.58
C SER A 24 -19.25 -25.81 -27.83
N GLY A 25 -19.22 -26.40 -28.96
CA GLY A 25 -20.10 -26.19 -30.13
C GLY A 25 -20.38 -24.79 -30.71
N HIS A 26 -20.12 -23.71 -30.04
CA HIS A 26 -20.31 -22.33 -30.50
C HIS A 26 -19.01 -21.53 -30.35
N LEU A 27 -18.34 -21.34 -31.48
CA LEU A 27 -17.16 -20.49 -31.56
C LEU A 27 -17.54 -19.01 -31.35
N PRO A 28 -16.76 -18.20 -30.64
CA PRO A 28 -17.00 -16.76 -30.53
C PRO A 28 -16.80 -16.09 -31.89
N ASP A 29 -17.52 -14.99 -32.12
CA ASP A 29 -17.43 -14.18 -33.35
C ASP A 29 -16.25 -13.21 -33.32
N GLY A 30 -15.49 -13.19 -32.23
CA GLY A 30 -14.31 -12.39 -32.05
C GLY A 30 -13.84 -12.31 -30.59
N TRP A 31 -12.64 -11.81 -30.40
CA TRP A 31 -12.06 -11.58 -29.11
C TRP A 31 -11.15 -10.35 -29.13
N GLY A 32 -10.91 -9.75 -27.97
CA GLY A 32 -9.96 -8.66 -27.81
C GLY A 32 -9.44 -8.53 -26.40
N VAL A 33 -8.20 -8.08 -26.29
CA VAL A 33 -7.50 -7.75 -25.03
C VAL A 33 -6.88 -6.38 -25.20
N GLY A 34 -7.18 -5.48 -24.28
CA GLY A 34 -6.58 -4.17 -24.19
C GLY A 34 -5.87 -3.99 -22.85
N PHE A 35 -4.79 -3.21 -22.84
CA PHE A 35 -4.02 -2.92 -21.65
C PHE A 35 -3.21 -1.63 -21.82
N TYR A 36 -2.82 -1.02 -20.69
CA TYR A 36 -1.96 0.16 -20.67
C TYR A 36 -0.52 -0.27 -20.41
N ALA A 37 0.33 -0.19 -21.43
CA ALA A 37 1.71 -0.64 -21.34
C ALA A 37 2.52 0.25 -20.38
N GLY A 38 3.16 -0.36 -19.37
CA GLY A 38 4.12 0.34 -18.50
C GLY A 38 3.58 1.54 -17.73
N GLN A 39 2.28 1.58 -17.42
CA GLN A 39 1.60 2.73 -16.77
C GLN A 39 1.51 4.00 -17.64
N GLU A 40 1.78 3.91 -18.92
CA GLU A 40 1.55 5.00 -19.86
C GLU A 40 0.04 5.21 -20.09
N PRO A 41 -0.41 6.44 -20.41
CA PRO A 41 -1.82 6.71 -20.67
C PRO A 41 -2.30 6.22 -22.04
N SER A 42 -1.49 5.43 -22.76
CA SER A 42 -1.78 4.91 -24.08
C SER A 42 -2.13 3.42 -24.03
N VAL A 43 -3.18 3.04 -24.75
CA VAL A 43 -3.70 1.66 -24.81
C VAL A 43 -3.07 0.88 -25.95
N THR A 44 -2.64 -0.34 -25.66
CA THR A 44 -2.36 -1.36 -26.67
C THR A 44 -3.55 -2.32 -26.74
N VAL A 45 -4.09 -2.54 -27.94
CA VAL A 45 -5.21 -3.48 -28.16
C VAL A 45 -4.82 -4.55 -29.15
N PHE A 46 -5.03 -5.80 -28.76
CA PHE A 46 -5.03 -6.95 -29.65
C PHE A 46 -6.46 -7.46 -29.80
N LYS A 47 -6.97 -7.49 -31.00
CA LYS A 47 -8.33 -8.00 -31.28
C LYS A 47 -8.42 -8.66 -32.64
N GLU A 48 -9.38 -9.55 -32.76
CA GLU A 48 -9.65 -10.29 -33.98
C GLU A 48 -11.14 -10.67 -34.06
N HIS A 49 -11.71 -10.57 -35.23
CA HIS A 49 -13.10 -10.95 -35.53
C HIS A 49 -13.23 -12.42 -35.95
N ALA A 50 -12.42 -13.29 -35.37
CA ALA A 50 -12.39 -14.72 -35.62
C ALA A 50 -12.23 -15.48 -34.31
N PRO A 51 -12.57 -16.79 -34.27
CA PRO A 51 -12.25 -17.62 -33.12
C PRO A 51 -10.76 -17.62 -32.80
N SER A 52 -10.42 -17.68 -31.52
CA SER A 52 -9.01 -17.74 -31.08
C SER A 52 -8.30 -19.05 -31.47
N ALA A 53 -9.05 -20.10 -31.75
CA ALA A 53 -8.52 -21.39 -32.18
C ALA A 53 -7.89 -21.29 -33.59
N GLY A 54 -6.56 -21.52 -33.65
CA GLY A 54 -5.81 -21.41 -34.91
C GLY A 54 -5.48 -19.97 -35.34
N SER A 55 -5.78 -18.98 -34.53
CA SER A 55 -5.46 -17.59 -34.80
C SER A 55 -3.97 -17.28 -34.54
N THR A 56 -3.29 -16.72 -35.54
CA THR A 56 -1.92 -16.24 -35.40
C THR A 56 -1.81 -15.10 -34.36
N ARG A 57 -2.83 -14.23 -34.25
CA ARG A 57 -2.86 -13.14 -33.25
C ARG A 57 -3.01 -13.68 -31.84
N SER A 58 -3.82 -14.72 -31.65
CA SER A 58 -3.97 -15.42 -30.38
C SER A 58 -2.64 -16.07 -29.95
N GLU A 59 -1.91 -16.71 -30.87
CA GLU A 59 -0.62 -17.30 -30.57
C GLU A 59 0.45 -16.24 -30.22
N LEU A 60 0.41 -15.08 -30.85
CA LEU A 60 1.30 -13.95 -30.50
C LEU A 60 1.05 -13.50 -29.06
N ILE A 61 -0.19 -13.38 -28.63
CA ILE A 61 -0.51 -12.98 -27.23
C ILE A 61 -0.04 -14.05 -26.23
N LYS A 62 -0.23 -15.33 -26.53
CA LYS A 62 0.26 -16.42 -25.69
C LYS A 62 1.78 -16.43 -25.57
N ALA A 63 2.49 -16.09 -26.64
CA ALA A 63 3.94 -16.05 -26.71
C ALA A 63 4.56 -14.75 -26.14
N TRP A 64 3.77 -13.70 -26.01
CA TRP A 64 4.29 -12.39 -25.60
C TRP A 64 4.48 -12.31 -24.09
N GLU A 65 5.72 -12.44 -23.68
CA GLU A 65 6.14 -12.36 -22.26
C GLU A 65 6.10 -10.95 -21.65
N HIS A 66 5.81 -9.91 -22.45
CA HIS A 66 5.90 -8.49 -22.05
C HIS A 66 4.56 -7.75 -22.02
N LEU A 67 3.43 -8.44 -21.91
CA LEU A 67 2.12 -7.83 -21.67
C LEU A 67 2.05 -7.30 -20.24
N ALA A 68 2.90 -6.32 -19.93
CA ALA A 68 3.03 -5.80 -18.56
C ALA A 68 2.14 -4.57 -18.37
N SER A 69 1.15 -4.66 -17.48
CA SER A 69 0.22 -3.57 -17.16
C SER A 69 -0.35 -3.72 -15.75
N SER A 70 -0.86 -2.63 -15.21
CA SER A 70 -1.69 -2.65 -14.00
C SER A 70 -3.18 -2.79 -14.31
N THR A 71 -3.60 -2.60 -15.58
CA THR A 71 -5.00 -2.60 -15.99
C THR A 71 -5.19 -3.33 -17.30
N PHE A 72 -6.08 -4.31 -17.31
CA PHE A 72 -6.44 -5.11 -18.48
C PHE A 72 -7.95 -5.13 -18.65
N LEU A 73 -8.39 -5.13 -19.90
CA LEU A 73 -9.78 -5.30 -20.29
C LEU A 73 -9.85 -6.31 -21.43
N MET A 74 -10.56 -7.42 -21.20
CA MET A 74 -10.74 -8.49 -22.15
C MET A 74 -12.21 -8.62 -22.49
N HIS A 75 -12.52 -8.87 -23.76
CA HIS A 75 -13.87 -9.13 -24.22
C HIS A 75 -13.89 -10.27 -25.22
N ILE A 76 -14.90 -11.14 -25.08
CA ILE A 76 -15.19 -12.23 -26.02
C ILE A 76 -16.55 -11.95 -26.62
N ARG A 77 -16.53 -11.73 -27.95
CA ARG A 77 -17.70 -11.30 -28.68
C ARG A 77 -18.58 -12.47 -29.06
N ARG A 78 -19.88 -12.34 -28.78
CA ARG A 78 -20.97 -13.09 -29.38
C ARG A 78 -21.89 -12.08 -30.06
N ALA A 79 -21.87 -12.04 -31.41
CA ALA A 79 -22.50 -10.98 -32.17
C ALA A 79 -24.04 -11.08 -32.07
N ARG A 80 -24.65 -10.04 -31.50
CA ARG A 80 -26.10 -9.78 -31.62
C ARG A 80 -26.37 -8.58 -32.53
N TRP A 81 -25.46 -7.60 -32.49
CA TRP A 81 -25.49 -6.37 -33.27
C TRP A 81 -24.25 -6.23 -34.15
N GLY A 82 -24.46 -5.70 -35.36
CA GLY A 82 -23.40 -5.37 -36.30
C GLY A 82 -22.73 -6.58 -36.98
N ASN A 83 -22.01 -6.31 -38.06
CA ASN A 83 -21.30 -7.33 -38.83
C ASN A 83 -20.11 -7.87 -38.04
N ILE A 84 -19.64 -9.07 -38.38
CA ILE A 84 -18.40 -9.65 -37.84
C ILE A 84 -17.23 -8.91 -38.46
N SER A 85 -16.57 -8.04 -37.71
CA SER A 85 -15.42 -7.22 -38.16
C SER A 85 -14.59 -6.76 -36.95
N ASP A 86 -13.33 -6.38 -37.17
CA ASP A 86 -12.45 -5.82 -36.12
C ASP A 86 -13.02 -4.50 -35.56
N ALA A 87 -13.68 -3.67 -36.41
CA ALA A 87 -14.32 -2.43 -35.94
C ALA A 87 -15.43 -2.69 -34.91
N ASN A 88 -16.12 -3.82 -35.02
CA ASN A 88 -17.21 -4.24 -34.15
C ASN A 88 -16.73 -5.14 -32.98
N THR A 89 -15.43 -5.35 -32.82
CA THR A 89 -14.86 -6.19 -31.75
C THR A 89 -14.30 -5.32 -30.63
N GLN A 90 -14.70 -5.60 -29.39
CA GLN A 90 -14.26 -4.91 -28.18
C GLN A 90 -12.89 -5.45 -27.70
N PRO A 91 -12.14 -4.70 -26.84
CA PRO A 91 -12.48 -3.36 -26.31
C PRO A 91 -12.36 -2.26 -27.36
N PHE A 92 -13.15 -1.20 -27.17
CA PHE A 92 -13.08 0.03 -27.96
C PHE A 92 -12.14 1.04 -27.29
N VAL A 93 -11.52 1.92 -28.09
CA VAL A 93 -10.60 2.94 -27.61
C VAL A 93 -10.90 4.30 -28.26
N ARG A 94 -10.88 5.36 -27.45
CA ARG A 94 -10.93 6.76 -27.89
C ARG A 94 -9.93 7.57 -27.09
N THR A 95 -9.31 8.56 -27.73
CA THR A 95 -8.34 9.45 -27.09
C THR A 95 -9.00 10.74 -26.68
N TRP A 96 -8.89 11.12 -25.38
CA TRP A 96 -9.39 12.40 -24.86
C TRP A 96 -8.58 12.84 -23.64
N GLY A 97 -8.34 14.16 -23.49
CA GLY A 97 -7.67 14.73 -22.33
C GLY A 97 -6.20 14.32 -22.17
N GLY A 98 -5.53 13.91 -23.27
CA GLY A 98 -4.14 13.47 -23.28
C GLY A 98 -3.94 12.01 -22.86
N ARG A 99 -5.00 11.18 -22.95
CA ARG A 99 -4.97 9.75 -22.64
C ARG A 99 -5.94 8.97 -23.50
N ASP A 100 -5.72 7.67 -23.60
CA ASP A 100 -6.65 6.75 -24.20
C ASP A 100 -7.65 6.25 -23.16
N TRP A 101 -8.91 6.20 -23.57
CA TRP A 101 -10.02 5.62 -22.82
C TRP A 101 -10.38 4.28 -23.44
N MET A 102 -10.44 3.25 -22.63
CA MET A 102 -10.76 1.89 -23.07
C MET A 102 -12.08 1.44 -22.47
N PHE A 103 -12.93 0.82 -23.29
CA PHE A 103 -14.30 0.49 -22.94
C PHE A 103 -14.70 -0.91 -23.40
N ALA A 104 -15.46 -1.59 -22.56
CA ALA A 104 -16.20 -2.80 -22.92
C ALA A 104 -17.58 -2.82 -22.29
N HIS A 105 -18.53 -3.47 -22.99
CA HIS A 105 -19.91 -3.66 -22.61
C HIS A 105 -20.26 -5.16 -22.68
N ALA A 106 -20.77 -5.69 -21.59
CA ALA A 106 -21.40 -7.01 -21.48
C ALA A 106 -22.91 -6.81 -21.39
N GLY A 107 -23.62 -7.29 -22.39
CA GLY A 107 -25.04 -7.09 -22.53
C GLY A 107 -25.46 -6.87 -23.98
N SER A 108 -26.67 -6.36 -24.19
CA SER A 108 -27.21 -5.99 -25.49
C SER A 108 -28.40 -5.04 -25.31
N LEU A 109 -28.39 -3.94 -26.06
CA LEU A 109 -29.50 -3.00 -26.03
C LEU A 109 -30.63 -3.49 -26.97
N ASP A 110 -31.90 -3.38 -26.53
CA ASP A 110 -33.05 -3.69 -27.33
C ASP A 110 -33.39 -2.59 -28.33
N THR A 111 -33.06 -1.35 -27.94
CA THR A 111 -33.16 -0.16 -28.78
C THR A 111 -31.88 0.66 -28.69
N VAL A 112 -31.57 1.38 -29.74
CA VAL A 112 -30.32 2.15 -29.83
C VAL A 112 -30.56 3.61 -29.47
N PRO A 113 -29.94 4.17 -28.42
CA PRO A 113 -30.05 5.58 -28.11
C PRO A 113 -29.42 6.45 -29.21
N ALA A 114 -29.95 7.64 -29.43
CA ALA A 114 -29.42 8.57 -30.40
C ALA A 114 -28.33 9.47 -29.76
N ILE A 115 -27.24 9.77 -30.50
CA ILE A 115 -26.33 10.84 -30.10
C ILE A 115 -27.05 12.18 -30.27
N VAL A 116 -27.22 12.90 -29.18
CA VAL A 116 -27.90 14.19 -29.16
C VAL A 116 -26.89 15.34 -29.19
N GLY A 117 -27.04 16.25 -30.15
CA GLY A 117 -26.19 17.44 -30.28
C GLY A 117 -24.90 17.24 -31.06
N PRO A 118 -23.96 18.22 -31.01
CA PRO A 118 -22.68 18.12 -31.68
C PRO A 118 -21.84 16.98 -31.09
N ALA A 119 -21.47 16.01 -31.90
CA ALA A 119 -20.69 14.86 -31.48
C ALA A 119 -19.20 15.05 -31.83
N LEU A 120 -18.33 14.93 -30.86
CA LEU A 120 -16.89 14.82 -31.06
C LEU A 120 -16.47 13.38 -31.36
N PHE A 121 -17.21 12.42 -30.84
CA PHE A 121 -16.98 10.99 -31.00
C PHE A 121 -18.16 10.36 -31.71
N GLU A 122 -17.86 9.67 -32.80
CA GLU A 122 -18.80 8.91 -33.63
C GLU A 122 -18.36 7.45 -33.72
N PRO A 123 -19.30 6.48 -33.86
CA PRO A 123 -18.97 5.09 -34.04
C PRO A 123 -18.32 4.84 -35.41
N VAL A 124 -17.32 3.97 -35.46
CA VAL A 124 -16.67 3.48 -36.68
C VAL A 124 -17.35 2.21 -37.17
N GLY A 125 -17.77 1.39 -36.23
CA GLY A 125 -18.54 0.16 -36.48
C GLY A 125 -20.04 0.40 -36.41
N SER A 126 -20.78 -0.66 -36.17
CA SER A 126 -22.24 -0.67 -36.18
C SER A 126 -22.85 -1.41 -34.97
N THR A 127 -22.10 -1.47 -33.86
CA THR A 127 -22.58 -2.10 -32.61
C THR A 127 -23.20 -1.06 -31.68
N ASP A 128 -24.20 -1.51 -30.93
CA ASP A 128 -24.81 -0.81 -29.81
C ASP A 128 -23.73 -0.38 -28.77
N SER A 129 -22.81 -1.29 -28.47
CA SER A 129 -21.72 -1.07 -27.51
C SER A 129 -20.78 0.07 -27.90
N GLU A 130 -20.41 0.19 -29.18
CA GLU A 130 -19.57 1.30 -29.63
C GLU A 130 -20.30 2.63 -29.58
N LEU A 131 -21.59 2.62 -29.93
CA LEU A 131 -22.43 3.80 -29.86
C LEU A 131 -22.56 4.32 -28.44
N VAL A 132 -22.79 3.43 -27.47
CA VAL A 132 -22.79 3.76 -26.03
C VAL A 132 -21.46 4.40 -25.64
N PHE A 133 -20.35 3.80 -26.05
CA PHE A 133 -19.04 4.36 -25.75
C PHE A 133 -18.88 5.78 -26.31
N CYS A 134 -19.33 6.03 -27.53
CA CYS A 134 -19.32 7.37 -28.12
C CYS A 134 -20.21 8.35 -27.34
N ILE A 135 -21.38 7.93 -26.86
CA ILE A 135 -22.24 8.74 -26.00
C ILE A 135 -21.53 9.11 -24.70
N LEU A 136 -20.92 8.12 -24.01
CA LEU A 136 -20.15 8.36 -22.80
C LEU A 136 -18.99 9.33 -23.04
N MET A 137 -18.23 9.15 -24.11
CA MET A 137 -17.10 10.02 -24.43
C MET A 137 -17.52 11.45 -24.80
N ASN A 138 -18.64 11.61 -25.52
CA ASN A 138 -19.22 12.92 -25.78
C ASN A 138 -19.66 13.61 -24.48
N PHE A 139 -20.31 12.88 -23.58
CA PHE A 139 -20.72 13.39 -22.27
C PHE A 139 -19.54 13.83 -21.40
N ILE A 140 -18.46 13.01 -21.35
CA ILE A 140 -17.22 13.29 -20.64
C ILE A 140 -16.52 14.55 -21.23
N SER A 141 -16.41 14.62 -22.57
CA SER A 141 -15.75 15.72 -23.25
C SER A 141 -16.49 17.05 -23.11
N GLN A 142 -17.83 17.03 -23.20
CA GLN A 142 -18.66 18.22 -23.03
C GLN A 142 -18.55 18.83 -21.63
N ARG A 143 -18.27 18.02 -20.61
CA ARG A 143 -18.02 18.46 -19.22
C ARG A 143 -16.57 18.86 -18.96
N GLY A 144 -15.67 18.63 -19.92
CA GLY A 144 -14.26 18.92 -19.77
C GLY A 144 -13.54 17.98 -18.81
N TRP A 145 -14.12 16.83 -18.46
CA TRP A 145 -13.48 15.81 -17.63
C TRP A 145 -12.34 15.16 -18.41
N ARG A 146 -11.14 15.20 -17.85
CA ARG A 146 -9.93 14.69 -18.51
C ARG A 146 -9.49 13.32 -17.99
N SER A 147 -10.09 12.88 -16.88
CA SER A 147 -9.82 11.60 -16.22
C SER A 147 -11.06 11.15 -15.46
N LEU A 148 -11.11 9.87 -15.07
CA LEU A 148 -12.14 9.35 -14.18
C LEU A 148 -12.11 10.00 -12.79
N ALA A 149 -10.99 10.60 -12.40
CA ALA A 149 -10.89 11.36 -11.15
C ALA A 149 -11.63 12.72 -11.19
N ASP A 150 -11.93 13.24 -12.37
CA ASP A 150 -12.64 14.51 -12.55
C ASP A 150 -14.17 14.31 -12.63
N VAL A 151 -14.62 13.05 -12.70
CA VAL A 151 -16.02 12.69 -12.96
C VAL A 151 -16.91 13.06 -11.76
N ASP A 152 -17.98 13.79 -12.01
CA ASP A 152 -19.09 13.90 -11.10
C ASP A 152 -19.86 12.56 -11.08
N ILE A 153 -19.84 11.89 -9.94
CA ILE A 153 -20.35 10.53 -9.79
C ILE A 153 -21.88 10.46 -9.99
N ASP A 154 -22.60 11.46 -9.47
CA ASP A 154 -24.06 11.47 -9.57
C ASP A 154 -24.50 11.69 -11.02
N ALA A 155 -23.85 12.62 -11.74
CA ALA A 155 -24.12 12.86 -13.15
C ALA A 155 -23.73 11.66 -14.04
N MET A 156 -22.65 10.97 -13.73
CA MET A 156 -22.24 9.75 -14.45
C MET A 156 -23.22 8.60 -14.19
N LEU A 157 -23.62 8.42 -12.93
CA LEU A 157 -24.57 7.37 -12.54
C LEU A 157 -25.96 7.59 -13.19
N GLU A 158 -26.40 8.85 -13.28
CA GLU A 158 -27.63 9.20 -13.97
C GLU A 158 -27.57 8.81 -15.45
N LEU A 159 -26.48 9.15 -16.16
CA LEU A 159 -26.31 8.76 -17.55
C LEU A 159 -26.27 7.23 -17.73
N LEU A 160 -25.53 6.52 -16.85
CA LEU A 160 -25.43 5.06 -16.96
C LEU A 160 -26.79 4.38 -16.71
N ARG A 161 -27.59 4.90 -15.78
CA ARG A 161 -28.98 4.41 -15.54
C ARG A 161 -29.91 4.70 -16.72
N ASP A 162 -29.72 5.83 -17.38
CA ASP A 162 -30.47 6.14 -18.60
C ASP A 162 -30.12 5.15 -19.71
N MET A 163 -28.82 4.86 -19.91
CA MET A 163 -28.37 3.85 -20.89
C MET A 163 -28.90 2.44 -20.56
N ASP A 164 -28.89 2.07 -19.29
CA ASP A 164 -29.41 0.79 -18.79
C ASP A 164 -30.90 0.59 -19.07
N GLY A 165 -31.66 1.67 -19.20
CA GLY A 165 -33.09 1.61 -19.61
C GLY A 165 -33.33 1.14 -21.05
N TYR A 166 -32.30 0.99 -21.87
CA TYR A 166 -32.39 0.54 -23.26
C TYR A 166 -32.18 -0.97 -23.46
N GLY A 167 -31.79 -1.72 -22.44
CA GLY A 167 -31.57 -3.17 -22.51
C GLY A 167 -30.57 -3.65 -21.45
N SER A 168 -30.05 -4.87 -21.58
CA SER A 168 -29.08 -5.40 -20.61
C SER A 168 -27.72 -4.68 -20.71
N PHE A 169 -27.24 -4.14 -19.58
CA PHE A 169 -26.20 -3.12 -19.60
C PHE A 169 -25.21 -3.21 -18.43
N SER A 170 -24.08 -3.89 -18.64
CA SER A 170 -22.94 -3.84 -17.73
C SER A 170 -21.71 -3.37 -18.48
N VAL A 171 -21.02 -2.35 -17.95
CA VAL A 171 -19.90 -1.71 -18.64
C VAL A 171 -18.68 -1.56 -17.77
N VAL A 172 -17.51 -1.55 -18.43
CA VAL A 172 -16.25 -1.16 -17.83
C VAL A 172 -15.60 -0.08 -18.69
N LEU A 173 -15.17 1.00 -18.06
CA LEU A 173 -14.46 2.13 -18.65
C LEU A 173 -13.15 2.35 -17.90
N CYS A 174 -12.03 2.42 -18.62
CA CYS A 174 -10.71 2.66 -18.05
C CYS A 174 -10.07 3.89 -18.71
N ASP A 175 -9.30 4.66 -17.93
CA ASP A 175 -8.57 5.85 -18.40
C ASP A 175 -7.04 5.75 -18.25
N GLY A 176 -6.53 4.52 -18.02
CA GLY A 176 -5.11 4.23 -17.76
C GLY A 176 -4.71 4.33 -16.29
N ARG A 177 -5.53 4.93 -15.46
CA ARG A 177 -5.29 5.12 -14.03
C ARG A 177 -6.40 4.55 -13.17
N ASP A 178 -7.64 4.84 -13.53
CA ASP A 178 -8.84 4.39 -12.84
C ASP A 178 -9.65 3.45 -13.73
N MET A 179 -10.42 2.59 -13.10
CA MET A 179 -11.39 1.69 -13.72
C MET A 179 -12.75 1.95 -13.11
N LEU A 180 -13.71 2.37 -13.93
CA LEU A 180 -15.11 2.48 -13.58
C LEU A 180 -15.82 1.24 -14.10
N ALA A 181 -16.67 0.64 -13.26
CA ALA A 181 -17.59 -0.42 -13.66
C ALA A 181 -19.02 -0.05 -13.24
N TYR A 182 -19.99 -0.39 -14.07
CA TYR A 182 -21.40 -0.30 -13.75
C TYR A 182 -22.06 -1.63 -14.07
N THR A 183 -22.91 -2.12 -13.17
CA THR A 183 -23.62 -3.37 -13.34
C THR A 183 -25.11 -3.13 -13.63
N ASP A 184 -25.64 -3.91 -14.54
CA ASP A 184 -27.04 -3.93 -15.00
C ASP A 184 -28.03 -3.87 -13.83
N ALA A 185 -28.94 -2.90 -13.84
CA ALA A 185 -29.94 -2.69 -12.80
C ALA A 185 -31.05 -3.73 -12.84
N GLN A 186 -31.28 -4.39 -13.98
CA GLN A 186 -32.25 -5.47 -14.13
C GLN A 186 -31.68 -6.84 -13.74
N GLY A 187 -30.34 -6.94 -13.63
CA GLY A 187 -29.63 -8.16 -13.29
C GLY A 187 -29.54 -9.19 -14.42
N GLU A 188 -29.84 -8.80 -15.65
CA GLU A 188 -29.72 -9.67 -16.82
C GLU A 188 -28.27 -9.89 -17.27
N SER A 189 -27.42 -8.92 -16.99
CA SER A 189 -25.98 -8.93 -17.29
C SER A 189 -25.14 -8.63 -16.03
N PRO A 190 -25.12 -9.52 -15.02
CA PRO A 190 -24.46 -9.26 -13.75
C PRO A 190 -22.96 -9.13 -13.91
N LEU A 191 -22.30 -8.39 -12.99
CA LEU A 191 -20.88 -8.40 -12.80
C LEU A 191 -20.53 -9.04 -11.46
N TYR A 192 -19.46 -9.81 -11.48
CA TYR A 192 -18.87 -10.44 -10.30
C TYR A 192 -17.51 -9.84 -10.04
N ALA A 193 -17.22 -9.52 -8.78
CA ALA A 193 -15.94 -8.97 -8.34
C ALA A 193 -15.18 -9.99 -7.51
N TRP A 194 -13.89 -10.08 -7.75
CA TRP A 194 -12.94 -10.85 -6.95
C TRP A 194 -11.83 -9.93 -6.47
N GLU A 195 -11.89 -9.55 -5.20
CA GLU A 195 -10.86 -8.74 -4.55
C GLU A 195 -9.78 -9.66 -3.96
N ARG A 196 -8.53 -9.38 -4.29
CA ARG A 196 -7.38 -10.10 -3.74
C ARG A 196 -6.55 -9.18 -2.88
N ARG A 197 -6.35 -9.61 -1.63
CA ARG A 197 -5.45 -8.95 -0.69
C ARG A 197 -4.27 -9.87 -0.39
N PRO A 198 -3.03 -9.36 -0.39
CA PRO A 198 -1.87 -10.16 -0.02
C PRO A 198 -1.93 -10.60 1.46
N PRO A 199 -1.20 -11.67 1.85
CA PRO A 199 -0.40 -12.53 0.98
C PRO A 199 -1.24 -13.60 0.28
N TYR A 200 -0.87 -14.00 -0.95
CA TYR A 200 -1.47 -15.11 -1.66
C TYR A 200 -0.41 -15.95 -2.39
N ASN A 201 -0.65 -17.27 -2.50
CA ASN A 201 0.33 -18.23 -3.04
C ASN A 201 0.10 -18.57 -4.52
N SER A 202 -1.09 -18.30 -5.02
CA SER A 202 -1.44 -18.49 -6.44
C SER A 202 -2.50 -17.47 -6.84
N LEU A 203 -2.53 -17.14 -8.10
CA LEU A 203 -3.54 -16.26 -8.68
C LEU A 203 -3.87 -16.72 -10.08
N THR A 204 -4.53 -17.88 -10.15
CA THR A 204 -5.01 -18.48 -11.38
C THR A 204 -6.53 -18.53 -11.34
N PHE A 205 -7.17 -18.12 -12.41
CA PHE A 205 -8.62 -18.20 -12.56
C PHE A 205 -9.01 -18.45 -14.02
N GLY A 206 -10.20 -18.96 -14.24
CA GLY A 206 -10.68 -19.22 -15.58
C GLY A 206 -11.86 -20.18 -15.62
N ASP A 207 -12.10 -20.70 -16.81
CA ASP A 207 -13.07 -21.75 -17.10
C ASP A 207 -12.47 -22.78 -18.08
N ALA A 208 -13.33 -23.59 -18.69
CA ALA A 208 -12.89 -24.59 -19.68
C ALA A 208 -12.19 -23.96 -20.91
N ASP A 209 -12.50 -22.71 -21.22
CA ASP A 209 -12.13 -22.03 -22.47
C ASP A 209 -11.05 -20.95 -22.27
N LEU A 210 -10.97 -20.38 -21.07
CA LEU A 210 -10.02 -19.34 -20.72
C LEU A 210 -9.33 -19.67 -19.40
N LYS A 211 -8.00 -19.62 -19.39
CA LYS A 211 -7.20 -19.62 -18.15
C LYS A 211 -6.33 -18.40 -18.10
N VAL A 212 -6.36 -17.69 -16.99
CA VAL A 212 -5.49 -16.55 -16.69
C VAL A 212 -4.61 -16.93 -15.51
N ASP A 213 -3.31 -16.84 -15.70
CA ASP A 213 -2.31 -17.08 -14.66
C ASP A 213 -1.51 -15.79 -14.44
N LEU A 214 -1.65 -15.23 -13.24
CA LEU A 214 -1.00 -14.00 -12.82
C LEU A 214 0.29 -14.26 -12.03
N PHE A 215 0.60 -15.55 -11.75
CA PHE A 215 1.65 -15.93 -10.82
C PHE A 215 3.02 -16.13 -11.46
N LYS A 216 3.10 -16.26 -12.78
CA LYS A 216 4.32 -16.69 -13.50
C LYS A 216 5.59 -15.88 -13.22
N ARG A 217 5.50 -14.72 -12.50
CA ARG A 217 6.65 -13.86 -12.18
C ARG A 217 6.76 -13.45 -10.71
N GLY A 218 6.17 -14.21 -9.79
CA GLY A 218 6.52 -14.14 -8.36
C GLY A 218 6.04 -12.91 -7.58
N ILE A 219 5.04 -12.17 -8.04
CA ILE A 219 4.53 -10.99 -7.34
C ILE A 219 3.26 -11.39 -6.57
N THR A 220 3.42 -11.74 -5.29
CA THR A 220 2.34 -12.22 -4.42
C THR A 220 1.87 -11.18 -3.39
N SER A 221 2.46 -9.99 -3.41
CA SER A 221 2.27 -8.97 -2.37
C SER A 221 1.53 -7.72 -2.85
N ARG A 222 0.64 -7.84 -3.85
CA ARG A 222 -0.08 -6.69 -4.40
C ARG A 222 -1.58 -6.89 -4.32
N ASN A 223 -2.30 -5.78 -4.09
CA ASN A 223 -3.76 -5.79 -4.19
C ASN A 223 -4.20 -6.00 -5.62
N GLY A 224 -5.32 -6.69 -5.81
CA GLY A 224 -5.90 -6.95 -7.13
C GLY A 224 -7.41 -6.98 -7.09
N LEU A 225 -8.03 -6.46 -8.14
CA LEU A 225 -9.45 -6.55 -8.42
C LEU A 225 -9.63 -7.18 -9.80
N VAL A 226 -10.42 -8.25 -9.85
CA VAL A 226 -10.87 -8.85 -11.10
C VAL A 226 -12.39 -8.72 -11.16
N LEU A 227 -12.91 -8.19 -12.25
CA LEU A 227 -14.34 -8.15 -12.58
C LEU A 227 -14.60 -9.10 -13.73
N SER A 228 -15.69 -9.83 -13.66
CA SER A 228 -16.12 -10.78 -14.70
C SER A 228 -17.62 -10.75 -14.90
N SER A 229 -18.11 -10.92 -16.13
CA SER A 229 -19.53 -11.07 -16.45
C SER A 229 -20.08 -12.46 -16.09
N ASP A 230 -19.23 -13.42 -15.79
CA ASP A 230 -19.59 -14.76 -15.32
C ASP A 230 -18.74 -15.18 -14.13
N LEU A 231 -19.23 -16.12 -13.33
CA LEU A 231 -18.47 -16.77 -12.28
C LEU A 231 -17.37 -17.63 -12.91
N LEU A 232 -16.14 -17.42 -12.45
CA LEU A 232 -14.96 -18.15 -12.88
C LEU A 232 -14.46 -19.08 -11.78
N GLU A 233 -13.94 -20.24 -12.18
CA GLU A 233 -13.22 -21.13 -11.27
C GLU A 233 -11.82 -20.55 -10.98
N GLN A 234 -11.28 -20.86 -9.83
CA GLN A 234 -9.97 -20.40 -9.39
C GLN A 234 -9.23 -21.49 -8.63
N ASP A 235 -7.91 -21.47 -8.72
CA ASP A 235 -7.04 -22.29 -7.88
C ASP A 235 -6.86 -21.65 -6.47
N GLY A 236 -6.87 -22.49 -5.44
CA GLY A 236 -6.64 -22.06 -4.05
C GLY A 236 -7.89 -22.13 -3.18
N PRO A 237 -7.81 -21.64 -1.91
CA PRO A 237 -8.95 -21.66 -1.03
C PRO A 237 -10.11 -20.88 -1.67
N PRO A 238 -11.37 -21.26 -1.41
CA PRO A 238 -12.52 -20.68 -2.07
C PRO A 238 -12.49 -19.17 -1.89
N ALA A 239 -12.10 -18.45 -2.93
CA ALA A 239 -12.26 -17.03 -2.97
C ALA A 239 -13.73 -16.80 -3.29
N SER A 240 -14.33 -15.91 -2.57
CA SER A 240 -15.69 -15.52 -2.81
C SER A 240 -15.73 -14.49 -3.93
N TRP A 241 -16.04 -14.92 -5.14
CA TRP A 241 -16.59 -14.00 -6.11
C TRP A 241 -17.86 -13.39 -5.51
N GLN A 242 -17.94 -12.08 -5.47
CA GLN A 242 -19.12 -11.36 -5.01
C GLN A 242 -19.84 -10.77 -6.22
N GLN A 243 -21.10 -11.10 -6.37
CA GLN A 243 -21.93 -10.41 -7.36
C GLN A 243 -22.09 -8.95 -6.91
N LEU A 244 -21.85 -8.02 -7.82
CA LEU A 244 -22.11 -6.61 -7.57
C LEU A 244 -23.62 -6.37 -7.49
N PRO A 245 -24.09 -5.52 -6.56
CA PRO A 245 -25.50 -5.13 -6.51
C PRO A 245 -25.97 -4.52 -7.84
N ALA A 246 -27.21 -4.83 -8.22
CA ALA A 246 -27.81 -4.31 -9.45
C ALA A 246 -27.83 -2.76 -9.45
N GLY A 247 -27.42 -2.15 -10.55
CA GLY A 247 -27.34 -0.69 -10.71
C GLY A 247 -26.21 -0.03 -9.91
N GLU A 248 -25.24 -0.83 -9.40
CA GLU A 248 -24.07 -0.29 -8.69
C GLU A 248 -23.03 0.25 -9.68
N LEU A 249 -22.51 1.45 -9.37
CA LEU A 249 -21.29 1.98 -9.96
C LEU A 249 -20.13 1.79 -8.97
N LEU A 250 -19.03 1.27 -9.50
CA LEU A 250 -17.78 1.02 -8.78
C LEU A 250 -16.65 1.76 -9.46
N ILE A 251 -15.78 2.42 -8.69
CA ILE A 251 -14.50 2.94 -9.19
C ILE A 251 -13.36 2.28 -8.42
N ALA A 252 -12.39 1.74 -9.17
CA ALA A 252 -11.20 1.13 -8.62
C ALA A 252 -9.94 1.78 -9.18
N ARG A 253 -8.90 1.81 -8.36
CA ARG A 253 -7.54 2.25 -8.73
C ARG A 253 -6.52 1.30 -8.13
N GLN A 254 -5.61 0.80 -8.95
CA GLN A 254 -4.50 -0.05 -8.49
C GLN A 254 -4.98 -1.23 -7.62
N GLY A 255 -6.00 -1.93 -8.08
CA GLY A 255 -6.53 -3.10 -7.40
C GLY A 255 -7.37 -2.82 -6.14
N ILE A 256 -7.61 -1.57 -5.81
CA ILE A 256 -8.39 -1.15 -4.63
C ILE A 256 -9.65 -0.45 -5.09
N VAL A 257 -10.81 -0.91 -4.61
CA VAL A 257 -12.09 -0.25 -4.83
C VAL A 257 -12.13 1.05 -4.00
N ARG A 258 -12.34 2.18 -4.67
CA ARG A 258 -12.36 3.51 -4.07
C ARG A 258 -13.75 4.03 -3.80
N LEU A 259 -14.71 3.63 -4.61
CA LEU A 259 -16.09 4.08 -4.51
C LEU A 259 -17.02 2.94 -4.91
N ARG A 260 -18.16 2.83 -4.20
CA ARG A 260 -19.33 2.03 -4.55
C ARG A 260 -20.59 2.83 -4.24
N THR A 261 -21.53 2.90 -5.17
CA THR A 261 -22.75 3.70 -4.98
C THR A 261 -23.89 2.93 -4.28
N GLY A 262 -23.84 1.61 -4.26
CA GLY A 262 -24.88 0.74 -3.67
C GLY A 262 -24.68 0.42 -2.18
N SER A 263 -23.51 0.67 -1.62
CA SER A 263 -23.23 0.40 -0.22
C SER A 263 -23.16 1.71 0.58
N GLN A 264 -23.86 1.76 1.73
CA GLN A 264 -23.66 2.83 2.73
C GLN A 264 -22.24 2.78 3.37
N GLN A 265 -21.50 1.71 3.15
CA GLN A 265 -20.05 1.68 3.39
C GLN A 265 -19.37 2.23 2.14
N LEU A 266 -18.94 3.47 2.23
CA LEU A 266 -17.85 3.95 1.40
C LEU A 266 -16.81 2.83 1.32
N ALA A 267 -16.44 2.41 0.10
CA ALA A 267 -15.27 1.57 -0.10
C ALA A 267 -14.15 2.10 0.79
N PRO A 268 -13.30 1.24 1.37
CA PRO A 268 -12.24 1.72 2.22
C PRO A 268 -11.54 2.85 1.47
N GLN A 269 -11.89 4.06 1.85
CA GLN A 269 -11.18 5.24 1.41
C GLN A 269 -9.72 4.89 1.59
N LEU A 270 -8.86 5.28 0.67
CA LEU A 270 -7.45 5.39 0.96
C LEU A 270 -7.35 5.76 2.41
N TYR A 271 -6.66 4.97 3.18
CA TYR A 271 -6.63 5.13 4.63
C TYR A 271 -6.36 6.59 4.95
N THR A 272 -7.40 7.39 5.00
CA THR A 272 -7.29 8.80 5.38
C THR A 272 -7.16 8.81 6.88
N TYR A 273 -6.05 9.33 7.34
CA TYR A 273 -5.84 9.60 8.74
C TYR A 273 -6.80 10.72 9.15
N THR A 274 -7.90 10.34 9.73
CA THR A 274 -8.79 11.23 10.46
C THR A 274 -8.47 11.08 11.94
N ALA A 275 -7.31 11.58 12.38
CA ALA A 275 -7.19 11.83 13.81
C ALA A 275 -8.12 12.98 14.14
N PRO A 276 -9.06 12.82 15.05
CA PRO A 276 -9.67 13.96 15.68
C PRO A 276 -8.57 14.64 16.51
N VAL A 277 -7.83 15.59 15.91
CA VAL A 277 -7.13 16.57 16.72
C VAL A 277 -8.23 17.47 17.28
N PRO A 278 -8.48 17.46 18.61
CA PRO A 278 -9.45 18.35 19.19
C PRO A 278 -9.09 19.78 18.80
N PRO A 279 -10.05 20.68 18.54
CA PRO A 279 -9.76 22.10 18.40
C PRO A 279 -9.01 22.56 19.67
N GLY A 280 -7.73 22.96 19.53
CA GLY A 280 -6.89 23.35 20.67
C GLY A 280 -5.69 22.43 20.95
N GLY A 281 -5.53 21.33 20.18
CA GLY A 281 -4.43 20.39 20.37
C GLY A 281 -4.65 19.41 21.53
N VAL A 282 -3.67 18.53 21.74
CA VAL A 282 -3.63 17.59 22.87
C VAL A 282 -2.75 18.22 23.97
N GLU A 283 -3.17 18.15 25.23
CA GLU A 283 -2.37 18.66 26.35
C GLU A 283 -1.05 17.86 26.49
N PRO A 284 0.06 18.52 26.90
CA PRO A 284 1.29 17.83 27.26
C PRO A 284 1.04 16.79 28.35
N LYS A 285 1.70 15.63 28.23
CA LYS A 285 1.58 14.55 29.21
C LYS A 285 2.90 14.27 29.89
N THR A 286 2.88 14.04 31.17
CA THR A 286 4.05 13.63 31.95
C THR A 286 3.94 12.15 32.31
N PHE A 287 5.03 11.41 32.10
CA PHE A 287 5.11 9.98 32.37
C PHE A 287 6.26 9.65 33.32
N ARG A 288 6.02 8.70 34.21
CA ARG A 288 7.07 7.92 34.85
C ARG A 288 7.31 6.68 33.99
N VAL A 289 8.58 6.47 33.62
CA VAL A 289 8.99 5.30 32.85
C VAL A 289 9.99 4.52 33.68
N ARG A 290 9.78 3.22 33.82
CA ARG A 290 10.73 2.29 34.39
C ARG A 290 11.00 1.17 33.41
N HIS A 291 12.26 1.05 32.97
CA HIS A 291 12.73 -0.01 32.11
C HIS A 291 13.69 -0.90 32.89
N THR A 292 13.44 -2.19 32.90
CA THR A 292 14.28 -3.19 33.53
C THR A 292 14.74 -4.21 32.49
N SER A 293 16.05 -4.40 32.33
CA SER A 293 16.64 -5.47 31.54
C SER A 293 17.43 -6.41 32.44
N VAL A 294 17.18 -7.71 32.36
CA VAL A 294 17.89 -8.74 33.13
C VAL A 294 18.54 -9.73 32.19
N TYR A 295 19.87 -9.69 32.17
CA TYR A 295 20.70 -10.62 31.44
C TYR A 295 21.13 -11.77 32.35
N LYS A 296 20.91 -13.01 31.93
CA LYS A 296 21.36 -14.23 32.64
C LYS A 296 22.20 -15.09 31.73
N TYR A 297 23.30 -15.59 32.25
CA TYR A 297 24.27 -16.39 31.51
C TYR A 297 24.47 -17.76 32.17
N LYS A 298 24.50 -18.83 31.37
CA LYS A 298 24.81 -20.19 31.87
C LYS A 298 26.27 -20.34 32.30
N LYS A 299 27.18 -19.57 31.69
CA LYS A 299 28.56 -19.44 32.11
C LYS A 299 28.84 -17.99 32.45
N PRO A 300 29.58 -17.69 33.54
CA PRO A 300 29.87 -16.32 33.91
C PRO A 300 30.55 -15.55 32.77
N VAL A 301 30.21 -14.26 32.67
CA VAL A 301 30.92 -13.28 31.86
C VAL A 301 32.08 -12.77 32.72
N GLU A 302 33.28 -12.80 32.19
CA GLU A 302 34.47 -12.32 32.91
C GLU A 302 34.86 -10.91 32.49
N ARG A 303 34.58 -10.57 31.21
CA ARG A 303 34.85 -9.23 30.68
C ARG A 303 33.83 -8.89 29.58
N SER A 304 33.21 -7.72 29.72
CA SER A 304 32.27 -7.19 28.74
C SER A 304 32.28 -5.68 28.65
N ASP A 305 31.83 -5.16 27.53
CA ASP A 305 31.68 -3.73 27.25
C ASP A 305 30.26 -3.50 26.75
N HIS A 306 29.48 -2.70 27.46
CA HIS A 306 28.07 -2.44 27.15
C HIS A 306 27.88 -0.99 26.75
N LEU A 307 26.95 -0.78 25.81
CA LEU A 307 26.50 0.53 25.38
C LEU A 307 25.00 0.65 25.65
N LEU A 308 24.64 1.55 26.56
CA LEU A 308 23.27 1.77 26.97
C LEU A 308 22.75 3.07 26.39
N ARG A 309 21.64 3.01 25.67
CA ARG A 309 20.85 4.14 25.17
C ARG A 309 19.47 4.06 25.85
N LEU A 310 19.41 4.38 27.13
CA LEU A 310 18.21 4.29 27.97
C LEU A 310 17.80 5.66 28.52
N THR A 311 18.54 6.70 28.20
CA THR A 311 18.24 8.08 28.62
C THR A 311 17.30 8.70 27.60
N PRO A 312 16.06 9.10 27.97
CA PRO A 312 15.15 9.76 27.05
C PRO A 312 15.74 11.01 26.41
N ILE A 313 15.43 11.21 25.13
CA ILE A 313 15.85 12.39 24.35
C ILE A 313 15.23 13.66 24.97
N GLU A 314 15.99 14.75 24.97
CA GLU A 314 15.52 16.07 25.39
C GLU A 314 15.61 17.06 24.22
N ASP A 315 14.47 17.59 23.80
CA ASP A 315 14.34 18.59 22.72
C ASP A 315 13.04 19.43 22.89
N ALA A 316 12.66 20.16 21.84
CA ALA A 316 11.46 20.99 21.85
C ALA A 316 10.15 20.19 22.07
N LEU A 317 10.14 18.90 21.69
CA LEU A 317 8.95 18.04 21.75
C LEU A 317 8.92 17.14 23.00
N GLN A 318 10.03 17.08 23.76
CA GLN A 318 10.14 16.20 24.93
C GLN A 318 11.13 16.77 25.94
N ARG A 319 10.70 16.88 27.20
CA ARG A 319 11.53 17.36 28.31
C ARG A 319 11.80 16.24 29.28
N LEU A 320 13.07 16.08 29.64
CA LEU A 320 13.53 15.14 30.67
C LEU A 320 13.57 15.83 32.03
N ASN A 321 12.61 15.52 32.92
CA ASN A 321 12.56 16.13 34.26
C ASN A 321 13.51 15.44 35.25
N SER A 322 13.64 14.10 35.17
CA SER A 322 14.61 13.34 35.95
C SER A 322 14.97 12.03 35.24
N HIS A 323 16.18 11.52 35.52
CA HIS A 323 16.66 10.26 34.97
C HIS A 323 17.72 9.63 35.85
N SER A 324 17.65 8.31 36.01
CA SER A 324 18.69 7.52 36.65
C SER A 324 18.85 6.15 35.96
N ILE A 325 20.08 5.64 35.91
CA ILE A 325 20.38 4.27 35.48
C ILE A 325 21.17 3.59 36.60
N HIS A 326 20.66 2.45 37.07
CA HIS A 326 21.33 1.57 38.02
C HIS A 326 21.67 0.25 37.34
N VAL A 327 22.89 -0.23 37.54
CA VAL A 327 23.38 -1.53 37.07
C VAL A 327 23.83 -2.34 38.28
N SER A 328 23.39 -3.60 38.36
CA SER A 328 23.68 -4.47 39.53
C SER A 328 25.10 -4.97 39.63
N VAL A 329 25.91 -4.76 38.60
CA VAL A 329 27.32 -5.20 38.55
C VAL A 329 28.21 -3.96 38.47
N ASP A 330 29.25 -3.93 39.28
CA ASP A 330 30.22 -2.83 39.29
C ASP A 330 31.05 -2.81 38.01
N GLY A 331 31.22 -1.60 37.47
CA GLY A 331 31.99 -1.39 36.26
C GLY A 331 32.39 0.08 36.08
N ARG A 332 33.34 0.31 35.17
CA ARG A 332 33.71 1.68 34.81
C ARG A 332 32.75 2.23 33.77
N SER A 333 32.03 3.30 34.11
CA SER A 333 31.07 3.93 33.21
C SER A 333 31.56 5.29 32.71
N ARG A 334 31.10 5.63 31.47
CA ARG A 334 31.34 6.94 30.86
C ARG A 334 30.08 7.32 30.07
N ASP A 335 29.57 8.52 30.35
CA ASP A 335 28.47 9.10 29.60
C ASP A 335 29.00 9.98 28.47
N PHE A 336 28.34 9.94 27.30
CA PHE A 336 28.65 10.72 26.12
C PHE A 336 27.41 10.84 25.21
N GLU A 337 27.51 11.74 24.24
CA GLU A 337 26.52 11.89 23.19
C GLU A 337 27.04 11.27 21.89
N ASP A 338 26.26 10.42 21.22
CA ASP A 338 26.65 9.85 19.94
C ASP A 338 26.36 10.81 18.77
N VAL A 339 26.74 10.41 17.55
CA VAL A 339 26.59 11.24 16.34
C VAL A 339 25.12 11.53 15.95
N PHE A 340 24.18 10.86 16.57
CA PHE A 340 22.75 11.05 16.35
C PHE A 340 22.10 11.93 17.43
N GLY A 341 22.88 12.38 18.42
CA GLY A 341 22.39 13.14 19.57
C GLY A 341 21.79 12.28 20.68
N ASN A 342 22.01 10.95 20.65
CA ASN A 342 21.54 10.08 21.73
C ASN A 342 22.48 10.19 22.94
N ARG A 343 21.91 10.29 24.15
CA ARG A 343 22.66 10.19 25.39
C ARG A 343 22.99 8.73 25.68
N CYS A 344 24.26 8.40 25.65
CA CYS A 344 24.80 7.04 25.76
C CYS A 344 25.61 6.88 27.03
N ARG A 345 25.48 5.71 27.67
CA ARG A 345 26.39 5.26 28.73
C ARG A 345 27.15 4.04 28.25
N ARG A 346 28.50 4.17 28.19
CA ARG A 346 29.38 3.02 27.99
C ARG A 346 29.78 2.45 29.34
N LEU A 347 29.71 1.13 29.51
CA LEU A 347 29.98 0.44 30.75
C LEU A 347 30.93 -0.74 30.48
N LEU A 348 32.17 -0.64 31.00
CA LEU A 348 33.15 -1.71 30.97
C LEU A 348 33.10 -2.48 32.28
N ILE A 349 32.80 -3.77 32.23
CA ILE A 349 32.75 -4.67 33.38
C ILE A 349 33.90 -5.66 33.26
N GLU A 350 34.73 -5.74 34.33
CA GLU A 350 35.87 -6.64 34.47
C GLU A 350 35.72 -7.54 35.71
N THR A 351 34.59 -7.44 36.39
CA THR A 351 34.20 -8.32 37.52
C THR A 351 33.33 -9.45 36.97
N PRO A 352 33.63 -10.73 37.26
CA PRO A 352 32.84 -11.85 36.80
C PRO A 352 31.37 -11.81 37.30
N PHE A 353 30.42 -12.05 36.41
CA PHE A 353 28.97 -12.08 36.75
C PHE A 353 28.22 -13.12 35.91
N SER A 354 27.17 -13.70 36.50
CA SER A 354 26.23 -14.60 35.79
C SER A 354 24.86 -13.97 35.59
N GLU A 355 24.56 -12.87 36.30
CA GLU A 355 23.35 -12.08 36.12
C GLU A 355 23.73 -10.60 36.16
N MET A 356 23.14 -9.81 35.26
CA MET A 356 23.24 -8.36 35.25
C MET A 356 21.85 -7.77 35.08
N ARG A 357 21.46 -6.91 36.03
CA ARG A 357 20.21 -6.17 36.02
C ARG A 357 20.49 -4.71 35.75
N ILE A 358 19.83 -4.15 34.73
CA ILE A 358 19.88 -2.74 34.41
C ILE A 358 18.49 -2.16 34.65
N VAL A 359 18.40 -1.13 35.46
CA VAL A 359 17.14 -0.42 35.74
C VAL A 359 17.32 1.04 35.36
N SER A 360 16.50 1.52 34.46
CA SER A 360 16.40 2.92 34.06
C SER A 360 15.07 3.49 34.53
N GLU A 361 15.10 4.59 35.27
CA GLU A 361 13.92 5.31 35.72
C GLU A 361 13.97 6.75 35.23
N SER A 362 12.85 7.23 34.67
CA SER A 362 12.77 8.57 34.07
C SER A 362 11.41 9.21 34.37
N ILE A 363 11.42 10.53 34.51
CA ILE A 363 10.19 11.36 34.45
C ILE A 363 10.31 12.25 33.23
N VAL A 364 9.37 12.08 32.28
CA VAL A 364 9.43 12.71 30.98
C VAL A 364 8.11 13.40 30.67
N GLU A 365 8.18 14.66 30.25
CA GLU A 365 7.05 15.44 29.75
C GLU A 365 7.08 15.44 28.22
N VAL A 366 6.05 14.91 27.57
CA VAL A 366 5.92 14.87 26.10
C VAL A 366 5.02 16.02 25.65
N ARG A 367 5.53 16.83 24.73
CA ARG A 367 4.96 18.11 24.27
C ARG A 367 4.55 18.09 22.79
N ASP A 368 4.63 16.97 22.10
CA ASP A 368 4.22 16.84 20.69
C ASP A 368 2.68 16.80 20.60
N THR A 369 2.05 17.92 20.90
CA THR A 369 0.61 18.04 21.05
C THR A 369 -0.15 18.16 19.74
N ASP A 370 0.51 18.66 18.69
CA ASP A 370 -0.07 18.86 17.36
C ASP A 370 0.97 18.64 16.26
N PRO A 371 1.19 17.37 15.84
CA PRO A 371 2.26 17.03 14.90
C PRO A 371 2.06 17.62 13.50
N PHE A 372 0.84 18.04 13.14
CA PHE A 372 0.51 18.56 11.80
C PHE A 372 -0.10 19.97 11.79
N HIS A 373 -0.11 20.67 12.91
CA HIS A 373 -0.53 22.08 12.93
C HIS A 373 0.46 22.94 12.14
N TYR A 374 0.19 23.06 10.84
CA TYR A 374 1.13 23.68 9.92
C TYR A 374 0.43 24.26 8.71
N ARG A 375 0.70 25.53 8.45
CA ARG A 375 0.39 26.16 7.17
C ARG A 375 1.67 26.33 6.39
N PRO A 376 1.87 25.58 5.28
CA PRO A 376 3.09 25.71 4.50
C PRO A 376 3.22 27.12 3.93
N LEU A 377 4.35 27.78 4.19
CA LEU A 377 4.69 29.06 3.60
C LEU A 377 4.95 28.93 2.08
N ARG A 378 5.31 27.71 1.63
CA ARG A 378 5.51 27.37 0.22
C ARG A 378 5.03 25.94 -0.06
N ALA A 379 4.53 25.70 -1.27
CA ALA A 379 4.05 24.39 -1.71
C ALA A 379 5.23 23.40 -2.00
N ARG A 380 5.94 22.96 -0.96
CA ARG A 380 6.97 21.91 -1.06
C ARG A 380 6.48 20.57 -0.46
N THR A 381 5.22 20.30 -0.59
CA THR A 381 4.58 19.12 0.02
C THR A 381 4.38 17.98 -0.97
N ARG A 382 4.99 18.05 -2.16
CA ARG A 382 4.82 17.04 -3.22
C ARG A 382 6.10 16.26 -3.45
N ILE A 383 5.96 14.95 -3.67
CA ILE A 383 7.03 14.07 -4.13
C ILE A 383 7.18 14.22 -5.67
N PRO A 384 8.40 14.30 -6.23
CA PRO A 384 9.70 14.20 -5.57
C PRO A 384 10.09 15.48 -4.80
N LEU A 385 10.74 15.29 -3.64
CA LEU A 385 11.24 16.40 -2.84
C LEU A 385 12.55 16.95 -3.44
N VAL A 386 12.64 18.27 -3.48
CA VAL A 386 13.87 18.97 -3.89
C VAL A 386 14.56 19.54 -2.66
N TRP A 387 15.69 18.98 -2.32
CA TRP A 387 16.51 19.42 -1.20
C TRP A 387 17.60 20.40 -1.65
N MET A 388 17.80 21.47 -0.88
CA MET A 388 18.96 22.35 -1.09
C MET A 388 20.25 21.55 -0.88
N PRO A 389 21.37 21.88 -1.58
CA PRO A 389 22.60 21.11 -1.48
C PRO A 389 23.07 20.85 -0.05
N TRP A 390 23.03 21.87 0.82
CA TRP A 390 23.41 21.73 2.22
C TRP A 390 22.47 20.83 3.02
N GLN A 391 21.13 20.89 2.77
CA GLN A 391 20.14 19.99 3.39
C GLN A 391 20.41 18.54 2.95
N ARG A 392 20.68 18.34 1.66
CA ARG A 392 20.97 17.02 1.11
C ARG A 392 22.20 16.38 1.77
N HIS A 393 23.27 17.16 2.02
CA HIS A 393 24.44 16.68 2.73
C HIS A 393 24.12 16.28 4.18
N MET A 394 23.36 17.10 4.90
CA MET A 394 23.00 16.82 6.29
C MET A 394 22.03 15.62 6.42
N LEU A 395 21.13 15.45 5.46
CA LEU A 395 20.13 14.40 5.47
C LEU A 395 20.59 13.11 4.76
N ALA A 396 21.75 13.12 4.11
CA ALA A 396 22.26 11.99 3.32
C ALA A 396 22.22 10.63 4.07
N PRO A 397 22.63 10.51 5.35
CA PRO A 397 22.59 9.24 6.08
C PRO A 397 21.18 8.66 6.21
N TYR A 398 20.15 9.51 6.16
CA TYR A 398 18.75 9.13 6.32
C TYR A 398 18.01 8.97 4.99
N MET A 399 18.70 9.15 3.86
CA MET A 399 18.19 8.97 2.50
C MET A 399 18.81 7.76 1.78
N LEU A 400 19.83 7.13 2.37
CA LEU A 400 20.43 5.93 1.80
C LEU A 400 19.42 4.78 1.84
N PRO A 401 19.17 4.11 0.70
CA PRO A 401 18.31 2.94 0.65
C PRO A 401 18.88 1.81 1.52
N PRO A 402 18.05 0.79 1.89
CA PRO A 402 18.56 -0.40 2.56
C PRO A 402 19.52 -1.17 1.66
N GLU A 403 20.46 -1.91 2.27
CA GLU A 403 21.41 -2.79 1.56
C GLU A 403 20.66 -4.05 1.08
N LEU A 404 20.04 -3.96 -0.09
CA LEU A 404 19.28 -5.03 -0.74
C LEU A 404 19.72 -5.17 -2.21
N PRO A 405 19.53 -6.36 -2.83
CA PRO A 405 19.73 -6.52 -4.27
C PRO A 405 18.88 -5.53 -5.08
N GLU A 406 19.41 -5.09 -6.23
CA GLU A 406 18.75 -4.09 -7.10
C GLU A 406 17.32 -4.49 -7.50
N SER A 407 17.08 -5.77 -7.78
CA SER A 407 15.73 -6.28 -8.09
C SER A 407 14.74 -6.11 -6.94
N GLN A 408 15.19 -6.26 -5.71
CA GLN A 408 14.36 -6.06 -4.52
C GLN A 408 14.12 -4.56 -4.26
N LEU A 409 15.14 -3.73 -4.45
CA LEU A 409 15.00 -2.27 -4.37
C LEU A 409 14.02 -1.75 -5.42
N SER A 410 14.10 -2.22 -6.66
CA SER A 410 13.15 -1.87 -7.73
C SER A 410 11.72 -2.25 -7.34
N THR A 411 11.50 -3.46 -6.85
CA THR A 411 10.17 -3.91 -6.42
C THR A 411 9.61 -3.06 -5.26
N LEU A 412 10.43 -2.73 -4.26
CA LEU A 412 10.02 -1.85 -3.16
C LEU A 412 9.78 -0.41 -3.64
N THR A 413 10.55 0.06 -4.62
CA THR A 413 10.33 1.38 -5.23
C THR A 413 8.99 1.44 -5.95
N ASP A 414 8.66 0.43 -6.77
CA ASP A 414 7.37 0.33 -7.44
C ASP A 414 6.23 0.29 -6.42
N TYR A 415 6.39 -0.48 -5.34
CA TYR A 415 5.42 -0.54 -4.25
C TYR A 415 5.24 0.84 -3.59
N ALA A 416 6.31 1.53 -3.26
CA ALA A 416 6.28 2.86 -2.68
C ALA A 416 5.67 3.91 -3.63
N MET A 417 5.98 3.83 -4.94
CA MET A 417 5.42 4.74 -5.95
C MET A 417 3.90 4.61 -6.11
N ASN A 418 3.32 3.42 -5.90
CA ASN A 418 1.87 3.24 -5.91
C ASN A 418 1.18 4.14 -4.87
N PHE A 419 1.79 4.33 -3.70
CA PHE A 419 1.27 5.25 -2.68
C PHE A 419 1.37 6.71 -3.13
N VAL A 420 2.46 7.08 -3.78
CA VAL A 420 2.66 8.45 -4.32
C VAL A 420 1.58 8.78 -5.35
N GLU A 421 1.39 7.90 -6.32
CA GLU A 421 0.43 8.11 -7.41
C GLU A 421 -1.00 8.19 -6.90
N ARG A 422 -1.42 7.24 -6.06
CA ARG A 422 -2.79 7.21 -5.54
C ARG A 422 -3.12 8.35 -4.57
N ASN A 423 -2.09 8.99 -4.00
CA ASN A 423 -2.23 10.20 -3.17
C ASN A 423 -1.92 11.51 -3.93
N SER A 424 -1.92 11.47 -5.28
CA SER A 424 -1.70 12.65 -6.12
C SER A 424 -0.39 13.37 -5.82
N TYR A 425 0.65 12.62 -5.47
CA TYR A 425 2.00 13.09 -5.11
C TYR A 425 2.07 13.93 -3.82
N ASP A 426 1.02 13.96 -3.00
CA ASP A 426 1.07 14.64 -1.71
C ASP A 426 1.96 13.86 -0.73
N LEU A 427 2.95 14.55 -0.14
CA LEU A 427 3.93 13.93 0.75
C LEU A 427 3.31 13.37 2.02
N VAL A 428 2.48 14.17 2.70
CA VAL A 428 1.91 13.79 4.00
C VAL A 428 0.89 12.68 3.84
N GLN A 429 0.01 12.80 2.85
CA GLN A 429 -0.98 11.75 2.56
C GLN A 429 -0.31 10.44 2.14
N THR A 430 0.77 10.50 1.36
CA THR A 430 1.56 9.31 0.99
C THR A 430 2.13 8.60 2.21
N LEU A 431 2.76 9.34 3.13
CA LEU A 431 3.34 8.76 4.34
C LEU A 431 2.27 8.19 5.29
N LEU A 432 1.14 8.88 5.43
CA LEU A 432 0.01 8.42 6.23
C LEU A 432 -0.59 7.13 5.67
N ASP A 433 -0.77 7.06 4.35
CA ASP A 433 -1.32 5.90 3.67
C ASP A 433 -0.36 4.69 3.78
N MET A 434 0.95 4.88 3.60
CA MET A 434 1.96 3.84 3.83
C MET A 434 1.91 3.32 5.27
N ASN A 435 1.86 4.23 6.25
CA ASN A 435 1.78 3.90 7.67
C ASN A 435 0.52 3.08 8.01
N LEU A 436 -0.64 3.52 7.54
CA LEU A 436 -1.92 2.86 7.77
C LEU A 436 -2.06 1.53 7.00
N THR A 437 -1.48 1.43 5.80
CA THR A 437 -1.46 0.19 5.03
C THR A 437 -0.68 -0.89 5.77
N ILE A 438 0.50 -0.56 6.31
CA ILE A 438 1.27 -1.52 7.12
C ILE A 438 0.44 -1.96 8.33
N PHE A 439 -0.17 -1.04 9.07
CA PHE A 439 -1.00 -1.38 10.22
C PHE A 439 -2.17 -2.31 9.88
N LYS A 440 -2.85 -2.07 8.76
CA LYS A 440 -4.10 -2.79 8.41
C LYS A 440 -3.88 -4.07 7.63
N GLU A 441 -2.82 -4.14 6.82
CA GLU A 441 -2.58 -5.25 5.91
C GLU A 441 -1.49 -6.22 6.38
N TYR A 442 -0.70 -5.83 7.42
CA TYR A 442 0.37 -6.66 7.94
C TYR A 442 -0.03 -7.25 9.30
N THR A 443 0.34 -8.50 9.54
CA THR A 443 0.01 -9.20 10.77
C THR A 443 1.12 -9.04 11.80
N TYR A 444 0.81 -8.45 12.95
CA TYR A 444 1.75 -8.42 14.07
C TYR A 444 1.92 -9.82 14.67
N LYS A 445 3.12 -10.39 14.63
CA LYS A 445 3.41 -11.73 15.11
C LYS A 445 4.79 -11.81 15.74
N GLN A 446 4.84 -11.95 17.06
CA GLN A 446 6.08 -12.15 17.81
C GLN A 446 6.75 -13.47 17.41
N GLY A 447 8.08 -13.49 17.38
CA GLY A 447 8.89 -14.67 17.06
C GLY A 447 8.82 -15.13 15.60
N SER A 448 8.17 -14.36 14.71
CA SER A 448 8.12 -14.69 13.27
C SER A 448 9.32 -14.17 12.49
N THR A 449 10.10 -13.28 13.07
CA THR A 449 11.22 -12.57 12.45
C THR A 449 12.44 -12.55 13.37
N THR A 450 13.57 -12.16 12.82
CA THR A 450 14.84 -11.99 13.54
C THR A 450 15.40 -10.59 13.29
N LEU A 451 16.44 -10.19 14.00
CA LEU A 451 17.14 -8.91 13.77
C LEU A 451 17.73 -8.79 12.35
N ALA A 452 17.88 -9.91 11.64
CA ALA A 452 18.38 -9.94 10.26
C ALA A 452 17.26 -9.87 9.20
N THR A 453 15.99 -9.88 9.61
CA THR A 453 14.85 -9.80 8.68
C THR A 453 14.88 -8.47 7.93
N THR A 454 14.87 -8.55 6.61
CA THR A 454 14.95 -7.39 5.72
C THR A 454 13.59 -6.72 5.50
N ALA A 455 13.60 -5.48 5.06
CA ALA A 455 12.39 -4.77 4.66
C ALA A 455 11.66 -5.48 3.50
N PHE A 456 12.42 -6.13 2.59
CA PHE A 456 11.84 -6.88 1.48
C PHE A 456 11.13 -8.17 1.95
N GLU A 457 11.73 -8.93 2.87
CA GLU A 457 11.09 -10.10 3.48
C GLU A 457 9.81 -9.71 4.23
N THR A 458 9.84 -8.61 4.98
CA THR A 458 8.65 -8.07 5.65
C THR A 458 7.55 -7.71 4.64
N TYR A 459 7.93 -7.09 3.51
CA TYR A 459 7.00 -6.75 2.44
C TYR A 459 6.34 -8.01 1.83
N ILE A 460 7.12 -9.05 1.55
CA ILE A 460 6.61 -10.30 0.95
C ILE A 460 5.73 -11.08 1.94
N ASP A 461 6.20 -11.24 3.17
CA ASP A 461 5.55 -12.09 4.18
C ASP A 461 4.33 -11.44 4.84
N ARG A 462 4.19 -10.12 4.76
CA ARG A 462 3.12 -9.33 5.37
C ARG A 462 2.95 -9.62 6.88
N ARG A 463 4.05 -9.91 7.56
CA ARG A 463 4.07 -10.18 9.00
C ARG A 463 5.39 -9.75 9.61
N GLY A 464 5.36 -9.41 10.90
CA GLY A 464 6.54 -8.99 11.62
C GLY A 464 6.20 -8.39 12.98
N VAL A 465 7.16 -7.68 13.56
CA VAL A 465 7.03 -6.90 14.78
C VAL A 465 7.30 -5.42 14.52
N CYS A 466 7.23 -4.58 15.55
CA CYS A 466 7.40 -3.12 15.40
C CYS A 466 8.71 -2.73 14.68
N GLN A 467 9.80 -3.46 14.91
CA GLN A 467 11.08 -3.26 14.22
C GLN A 467 10.96 -3.48 12.71
N ASP A 468 10.31 -4.58 12.29
CA ASP A 468 10.19 -4.95 10.88
C ASP A 468 9.31 -3.96 10.12
N PHE A 469 8.19 -3.57 10.72
CA PHE A 469 7.27 -2.58 10.15
C PHE A 469 7.92 -1.20 10.03
N SER A 470 8.72 -0.82 11.03
CA SER A 470 9.51 0.42 10.97
C SER A 470 10.56 0.37 9.87
N ASN A 471 11.29 -0.75 9.72
CA ASN A 471 12.29 -0.93 8.67
C ASN A 471 11.66 -0.87 7.27
N LEU A 472 10.48 -1.45 7.07
CA LEU A 472 9.76 -1.38 5.81
C LEU A 472 9.35 0.06 5.48
N LEU A 473 8.75 0.78 6.43
CA LEU A 473 8.34 2.18 6.21
C LEU A 473 9.55 3.09 5.93
N ILE A 474 10.68 2.89 6.66
CA ILE A 474 11.95 3.60 6.40
C ILE A 474 12.46 3.32 4.99
N ALA A 475 12.45 2.05 4.56
CA ALA A 475 12.92 1.66 3.24
C ALA A 475 12.10 2.36 2.14
N MET A 476 10.77 2.28 2.22
CA MET A 476 9.87 2.94 1.27
C MET A 476 10.05 4.45 1.24
N ALA A 477 10.11 5.11 2.40
CA ALA A 477 10.30 6.56 2.48
C ALA A 477 11.62 7.00 1.82
N ARG A 478 12.72 6.29 2.10
CA ARG A 478 14.04 6.60 1.53
C ARG A 478 14.11 6.39 0.02
N LEU A 479 13.47 5.34 -0.50
CA LEU A 479 13.36 5.09 -1.94
C LEU A 479 12.60 6.22 -2.66
N LEU A 480 11.67 6.88 -1.98
CA LEU A 480 10.97 8.08 -2.47
C LEU A 480 11.76 9.39 -2.27
N GLY A 481 13.00 9.33 -1.76
CA GLY A 481 13.81 10.52 -1.45
C GLY A 481 13.35 11.29 -0.21
N VAL A 482 12.54 10.67 0.66
CA VAL A 482 12.11 11.22 1.94
C VAL A 482 13.09 10.76 3.02
N PRO A 483 13.81 11.67 3.71
CA PRO A 483 14.70 11.28 4.78
C PRO A 483 13.91 10.64 5.91
N ALA A 484 14.30 9.42 6.30
CA ALA A 484 13.65 8.65 7.34
C ALA A 484 14.67 8.04 8.30
N ARG A 485 14.36 8.06 9.61
CA ARG A 485 15.18 7.48 10.66
C ARG A 485 14.39 6.56 11.57
N TYR A 486 15.07 5.62 12.14
CA TYR A 486 14.57 4.71 13.16
C TYR A 486 14.51 5.42 14.50
N ALA A 487 13.41 5.26 15.21
CA ALA A 487 13.24 5.74 16.57
C ALA A 487 12.86 4.57 17.48
N THR A 488 13.45 4.55 18.67
CA THR A 488 13.10 3.62 19.73
C THR A 488 12.75 4.36 21.00
N GLY A 489 11.86 3.74 21.80
CA GLY A 489 11.45 4.31 23.06
C GLY A 489 10.32 3.53 23.68
N TYR A 490 9.36 4.23 24.25
CA TYR A 490 8.23 3.65 24.97
C TYR A 490 6.92 4.25 24.49
N ILE A 491 5.86 3.47 24.57
CA ILE A 491 4.51 3.93 24.24
C ILE A 491 3.60 3.75 25.46
N TYR A 492 2.76 4.74 25.73
CA TYR A 492 1.68 4.61 26.68
C TYR A 492 0.42 4.09 25.98
N THR A 493 0.00 2.88 26.30
CA THR A 493 -1.15 2.20 25.66
C THR A 493 -2.41 2.22 26.51
N GLY A 494 -2.46 3.02 27.58
CA GLY A 494 -3.57 3.04 28.53
C GLY A 494 -3.36 2.08 29.73
N PRO A 495 -4.38 1.86 30.56
CA PRO A 495 -4.29 0.94 31.70
C PRO A 495 -3.92 -0.47 31.23
N LYS A 496 -3.05 -1.14 31.98
CA LYS A 496 -2.45 -2.48 31.68
C LYS A 496 -3.43 -3.55 31.14
N ALA A 497 -4.72 -3.42 31.38
CA ALA A 497 -5.73 -4.41 30.96
C ALA A 497 -6.05 -4.41 29.45
N ALA A 498 -5.67 -3.36 28.69
CA ALA A 498 -6.11 -3.21 27.31
C ALA A 498 -5.09 -3.73 26.26
N ASN A 499 -3.77 -3.79 26.56
CA ASN A 499 -2.75 -4.18 25.57
C ASN A 499 -1.47 -4.71 26.23
N GLN A 500 -1.53 -5.86 26.91
CA GLN A 500 -0.38 -6.47 27.62
C GLN A 500 0.84 -6.75 26.73
N VAL A 501 0.65 -7.04 25.43
CA VAL A 501 1.72 -7.52 24.55
C VAL A 501 2.69 -6.41 24.11
N GLN A 502 2.24 -5.15 24.08
CA GLN A 502 3.07 -4.00 23.63
C GLN A 502 3.61 -3.15 24.80
N SER A 503 3.03 -3.26 25.98
CA SER A 503 3.43 -2.47 27.17
C SER A 503 4.65 -3.00 27.90
N GLU A 504 5.09 -4.23 27.61
CA GLU A 504 6.15 -4.94 28.35
C GLU A 504 7.53 -4.88 27.69
N ALA A 505 7.67 -4.18 26.55
CA ALA A 505 8.92 -4.07 25.81
C ALA A 505 9.16 -2.65 25.28
N SER A 506 10.39 -2.36 24.87
CA SER A 506 10.67 -1.16 24.08
C SER A 506 9.93 -1.20 22.75
N HIS A 507 9.46 -0.04 22.30
CA HIS A 507 8.74 0.13 21.03
C HIS A 507 9.62 0.81 19.99
N ALA A 508 9.31 0.53 18.70
CA ALA A 508 10.00 1.11 17.57
C ALA A 508 9.00 1.75 16.61
N TRP A 509 9.40 2.89 16.04
CA TRP A 509 8.66 3.60 15.01
C TRP A 509 9.58 4.38 14.09
N VAL A 510 9.02 5.13 13.17
CA VAL A 510 9.75 5.88 12.14
C VAL A 510 9.60 7.37 12.37
N GLN A 511 10.68 8.13 12.15
CA GLN A 511 10.56 9.57 11.97
C GLN A 511 10.97 9.94 10.54
N CYS A 512 10.08 10.63 9.82
CA CYS A 512 10.34 11.21 8.51
C CYS A 512 10.63 12.71 8.65
N TYR A 513 11.61 13.21 7.90
CA TYR A 513 11.91 14.64 7.87
C TYR A 513 11.04 15.33 6.83
N LEU A 514 10.13 16.15 7.29
CA LEU A 514 9.24 16.92 6.45
C LEU A 514 9.77 18.34 6.26
N PRO A 515 9.76 18.90 5.02
CA PRO A 515 10.17 20.28 4.80
C PRO A 515 9.41 21.23 5.73
N GLU A 516 10.13 22.16 6.38
CA GLU A 516 9.61 23.20 7.29
C GLU A 516 8.99 22.68 8.61
N LEU A 517 8.68 21.37 8.72
CA LEU A 517 8.13 20.72 9.92
C LEU A 517 9.19 19.98 10.76
N GLY A 518 10.32 19.61 10.11
CA GLY A 518 11.34 18.79 10.76
C GLY A 518 10.94 17.31 10.89
N TRP A 519 11.47 16.62 11.90
CA TRP A 519 11.24 15.22 12.15
C TRP A 519 9.84 14.98 12.73
N LYS A 520 9.02 14.18 12.03
CA LYS A 520 7.67 13.75 12.46
C LYS A 520 7.59 12.23 12.54
N GLY A 521 6.93 11.75 13.60
CA GLY A 521 6.85 10.33 13.90
C GLY A 521 5.64 9.65 13.28
N PHE A 522 5.86 8.45 12.73
CA PHE A 522 4.86 7.56 12.17
C PHE A 522 5.03 6.18 12.80
N ASP A 523 3.99 5.64 13.39
CA ASP A 523 3.99 4.32 14.03
C ASP A 523 3.19 3.33 13.17
N PRO A 524 3.85 2.55 12.32
CA PRO A 524 3.18 1.59 11.44
C PRO A 524 2.64 0.37 12.18
N THR A 525 3.03 0.15 13.43
CA THR A 525 2.52 -0.96 14.26
C THR A 525 1.14 -0.66 14.79
N ASN A 526 0.88 0.60 15.14
CA ASN A 526 -0.39 1.05 15.70
C ASN A 526 -1.22 1.91 14.72
N GLY A 527 -0.69 2.19 13.52
CA GLY A 527 -1.34 3.03 12.52
C GLY A 527 -1.50 4.49 12.96
N LEU A 528 -0.62 4.98 13.81
CA LEU A 528 -0.70 6.29 14.43
C LEU A 528 0.41 7.22 13.92
N VAL A 529 0.14 8.53 14.05
CA VAL A 529 1.18 9.55 14.07
C VAL A 529 1.56 9.78 15.52
N THR A 530 2.87 9.83 15.81
CA THR A 530 3.31 9.98 17.19
C THR A 530 2.90 11.34 17.76
N GLN A 531 2.39 11.31 18.96
CA GLN A 531 1.99 12.47 19.75
C GLN A 531 2.47 12.31 21.19
N THR A 532 1.67 12.78 22.13
CA THR A 532 1.99 12.79 23.57
C THR A 532 2.11 11.41 24.21
N ASP A 533 1.77 10.33 23.51
CA ASP A 533 1.85 8.96 24.03
C ASP A 533 3.16 8.23 23.69
N HIS A 534 4.06 8.85 22.88
CA HIS A 534 5.33 8.26 22.46
C HIS A 534 6.51 8.95 23.13
N ILE A 535 7.29 8.22 23.90
CA ILE A 535 8.46 8.71 24.65
C ILE A 535 9.71 8.24 23.90
N ARG A 536 10.45 9.16 23.29
CA ARG A 536 11.67 8.87 22.50
C ARG A 536 12.86 8.67 23.41
N VAL A 537 13.62 7.61 23.14
CA VAL A 537 14.85 7.28 23.87
C VAL A 537 16.08 7.39 22.99
N ALA A 538 16.05 6.79 21.80
CA ALA A 538 17.14 6.90 20.85
C ALA A 538 16.62 6.99 19.41
N VAL A 539 17.45 7.57 18.53
CA VAL A 539 17.21 7.64 17.08
C VAL A 539 18.48 7.22 16.33
N GLY A 540 18.33 6.71 15.13
CA GLY A 540 19.45 6.32 14.30
C GLY A 540 19.02 6.00 12.87
N ARG A 541 19.95 5.55 12.04
CA ARG A 541 19.65 5.16 10.65
C ARG A 541 18.82 3.87 10.59
N ASN A 542 19.05 3.00 11.57
CA ASN A 542 18.43 1.68 11.71
C ASN A 542 18.42 1.24 13.18
N TYR A 543 17.97 0.02 13.45
CA TYR A 543 17.95 -0.57 14.78
C TYR A 543 19.31 -0.56 15.48
N VAL A 544 20.41 -0.86 14.77
CA VAL A 544 21.75 -0.97 15.38
C VAL A 544 22.19 0.36 15.99
N ASP A 545 21.88 1.48 15.34
CA ASP A 545 22.21 2.82 15.84
C ASP A 545 21.36 3.23 17.05
N ALA A 546 20.13 2.70 17.16
CA ALA A 546 19.13 3.12 18.16
C ALA A 546 18.77 2.02 19.18
N THR A 547 19.46 0.89 19.17
CA THR A 547 19.19 -0.19 20.14
C THR A 547 19.36 0.29 21.58
N PRO A 548 18.39 0.02 22.49
CA PRO A 548 18.45 0.48 23.89
C PRO A 548 19.67 -0.05 24.63
N THR A 549 20.00 -1.32 24.42
CA THR A 549 21.14 -1.99 25.03
C THR A 549 21.91 -2.78 23.98
N GLY A 550 23.19 -2.58 23.92
CA GLY A 550 24.12 -3.33 23.06
C GLY A 550 25.40 -3.62 23.83
N GLY A 551 26.20 -4.55 23.33
CA GLY A 551 27.47 -4.84 24.00
C GLY A 551 28.26 -5.94 23.32
N THR A 552 29.51 -6.10 23.80
CA THR A 552 30.41 -7.16 23.38
C THR A 552 30.91 -7.89 24.61
N ILE A 553 30.74 -9.21 24.62
CA ILE A 553 31.33 -10.07 25.62
C ILE A 553 32.69 -10.53 25.08
N TYR A 554 33.74 -10.18 25.75
CA TYR A 554 35.11 -10.57 25.35
C TYR A 554 35.51 -11.93 25.89
N VAL A 555 35.07 -12.25 27.12
CA VAL A 555 35.45 -13.50 27.79
C VAL A 555 34.27 -14.04 28.56
N GLY A 556 33.96 -15.33 28.38
CA GLY A 556 32.86 -16.03 29.07
C GLY A 556 31.50 -15.88 28.39
N GLY A 557 30.42 -15.91 29.15
CA GLY A 557 29.08 -15.49 28.73
C GLY A 557 28.38 -16.42 27.75
N LYS A 558 28.37 -17.74 27.95
CA LYS A 558 27.60 -18.67 27.11
C LYS A 558 26.17 -18.85 27.61
N GLY A 559 25.23 -18.99 26.68
CA GLY A 559 23.84 -19.29 26.99
C GLY A 559 23.10 -18.09 27.61
N GLU A 560 23.19 -16.95 26.93
CA GLU A 560 22.50 -15.72 27.30
C GLU A 560 20.99 -15.85 27.18
N THR A 561 20.30 -15.31 28.16
CA THR A 561 18.85 -15.00 28.11
C THR A 561 18.64 -13.55 28.54
N LEU A 562 17.74 -12.85 27.88
CA LEU A 562 17.36 -11.48 28.16
C LEU A 562 15.87 -11.42 28.50
N GLU A 563 15.58 -10.86 29.67
CA GLU A 563 14.20 -10.51 30.08
C GLU A 563 14.10 -8.97 30.11
N VAL A 564 13.07 -8.39 29.48
CA VAL A 564 12.83 -6.95 29.46
C VAL A 564 11.42 -6.67 29.98
N ASP A 565 11.32 -5.77 30.94
CA ASP A 565 10.05 -5.27 31.48
C ASP A 565 10.03 -3.74 31.42
N VAL A 566 8.93 -3.17 30.92
CA VAL A 566 8.76 -1.73 30.79
C VAL A 566 7.42 -1.31 31.40
N LEU A 567 7.47 -0.34 32.30
CA LEU A 567 6.30 0.28 32.90
C LEU A 567 6.26 1.76 32.52
N VAL A 568 5.14 2.19 31.93
CA VAL A 568 4.85 3.59 31.60
C VAL A 568 3.59 4.02 32.32
N GLU A 569 3.70 4.99 33.22
CA GLU A 569 2.58 5.49 34.04
C GLU A 569 2.43 7.00 33.86
N PRO A 570 1.22 7.51 33.58
CA PRO A 570 0.99 8.94 33.55
C PRO A 570 1.10 9.51 34.98
N ILE A 571 1.72 10.68 35.08
CA ILE A 571 1.75 11.49 36.30
C ILE A 571 0.85 12.70 35.99
N GLY A 572 -0.37 12.65 36.54
CA GLY A 572 -1.37 13.70 36.32
C GLY A 572 -1.27 14.77 37.36
#